data_22e65babbba602bb521a93891d8aea2e
#
_entry.id   22e65babbba602bb521a93891d8aea2e
#
_cell.length_a   1.000
_cell.length_b   1.000
_cell.length_c   1.000
_cell.angle_alpha   90.00
_cell.angle_beta   90.00
_cell.angle_gamma   90.00
#
_symmetry.space_group_name_H-M   'P 1'
#
loop_
_entity.id
_entity.type
_entity.pdbx_description
1 polymer ?
#
loop_
_entity_poly.entity_id
_entity_poly.type
_entity_poly.pdbx_seq_one_letter_code
_entity_poly.pdbx_strand_id
1 'polypeptide(L)'
;MDSRITQLRDKEIINVNDGSRYGYVGDLEIDLDTGQVRALVVPGRLRLLGLLGREEDRIFPWDSVRRFGEDIILVDAQCPPPRRRRFPTR
;
A
#
# COMPACT_ATOMS: atom_id res chain seq x y z
N MET A 1 5.50 -3.52 -19.17
CA MET A 1 4.39 -2.58 -19.05
C MET A 1 4.84 -1.37 -18.26
N ASP A 2 4.64 -0.21 -18.80
CA ASP A 2 5.05 0.99 -18.11
C ASP A 2 3.89 1.62 -17.36
N SER A 3 4.17 2.17 -16.21
CA SER A 3 3.14 2.81 -15.41
C SER A 3 3.76 3.99 -14.66
N ARG A 4 2.99 5.04 -14.52
CA ARG A 4 3.42 6.18 -13.73
C ARG A 4 2.92 6.04 -12.31
N ILE A 5 3.60 6.69 -11.39
CA ILE A 5 3.20 6.65 -9.99
C ILE A 5 1.76 7.13 -9.82
N THR A 6 1.38 8.16 -10.56
CA THR A 6 0.01 8.67 -10.48
C THR A 6 -1.01 7.62 -10.89
N GLN A 7 -0.65 6.74 -11.81
CA GLN A 7 -1.55 5.67 -12.23
C GLN A 7 -1.69 4.62 -11.15
N LEU A 8 -0.62 4.35 -10.40
CA LEU A 8 -0.68 3.40 -9.30
C LEU A 8 -1.60 3.88 -8.18
N ARG A 9 -1.65 5.19 -7.96
CA ARG A 9 -2.48 5.75 -6.89
C ARG A 9 -3.97 5.57 -7.14
N ASP A 10 -4.35 5.32 -8.38
CA ASP A 10 -5.76 5.11 -8.72
C ASP A 10 -6.16 3.64 -8.61
N LYS A 11 -5.26 2.78 -8.22
CA LYS A 11 -5.52 1.35 -8.16
C LYS A 11 -5.73 0.90 -6.72
N GLU A 12 -6.69 0.03 -6.54
CA GLU A 12 -7.03 -0.50 -5.22
C GLU A 12 -6.31 -1.82 -5.01
N ILE A 13 -5.79 -2.02 -3.80
CA ILE A 13 -5.08 -3.25 -3.46
C ILE A 13 -6.07 -4.29 -2.95
N ILE A 14 -6.05 -5.46 -3.57
CA ILE A 14 -6.96 -6.56 -3.24
C ILE A 14 -6.14 -7.81 -2.99
N ASN A 15 -6.46 -8.51 -1.90
CA ASN A 15 -5.80 -9.76 -1.56
C ASN A 15 -6.34 -10.90 -2.41
N VAL A 16 -5.46 -11.60 -3.13
CA VAL A 16 -5.91 -12.69 -3.99
C VAL A 16 -6.44 -13.88 -3.20
N ASN A 17 -6.08 -14.01 -1.94
CA ASN A 17 -6.46 -15.18 -1.17
C ASN A 17 -7.90 -15.14 -0.69
N ASP A 18 -8.42 -13.96 -0.38
CA ASP A 18 -9.76 -13.87 0.19
C ASP A 18 -10.57 -12.69 -0.36
N GLY A 19 -10.03 -11.94 -1.29
CA GLY A 19 -10.75 -10.81 -1.86
C GLY A 19 -10.81 -9.58 -0.98
N SER A 20 -10.09 -9.56 0.11
CA SER A 20 -10.08 -8.38 0.99
C SER A 20 -9.60 -7.16 0.25
N ARG A 21 -10.24 -6.02 0.51
CA ARG A 21 -9.89 -4.76 -0.13
C ARG A 21 -9.21 -3.90 0.90
N TYR A 22 -7.99 -3.51 0.61
CA TYR A 22 -7.18 -2.78 1.58
C TYR A 22 -7.14 -1.28 1.34
N GLY A 23 -7.60 -0.82 0.20
CA GLY A 23 -7.60 0.59 -0.11
C GLY A 23 -6.65 0.92 -1.24
N TYR A 24 -6.46 2.22 -1.47
CA TYR A 24 -5.69 2.68 -2.63
C TYR A 24 -4.25 2.98 -2.24
N VAL A 25 -3.37 2.79 -3.22
CA VAL A 25 -1.97 3.11 -3.01
C VAL A 25 -1.83 4.61 -2.81
N GLY A 26 -1.17 5.00 -1.73
CA GLY A 26 -0.94 6.41 -1.47
C GLY A 26 0.52 6.79 -1.52
N ASP A 27 1.42 5.80 -1.49
CA ASP A 27 2.83 6.09 -1.47
C ASP A 27 3.61 4.84 -1.86
N LEU A 28 4.90 5.01 -2.10
CA LEU A 28 5.81 3.92 -2.40
C LEU A 28 7.04 4.05 -1.53
N GLU A 29 7.60 2.91 -1.15
CA GLU A 29 8.92 2.89 -0.53
C GLU A 29 9.93 2.48 -1.59
N ILE A 30 10.97 3.26 -1.73
CA ILE A 30 11.99 3.06 -2.74
C ILE A 30 13.34 2.93 -2.06
N ASP A 31 14.10 1.94 -2.51
CA ASP A 31 15.47 1.79 -2.05
C ASP A 31 16.33 2.77 -2.86
N LEU A 32 16.83 3.78 -2.20
CA LEU A 32 17.57 4.83 -2.91
C LEU A 32 18.94 4.35 -3.39
N ASP A 33 19.46 3.29 -2.80
CA ASP A 33 20.76 2.76 -3.23
C ASP A 33 20.63 2.00 -4.55
N THR A 34 19.54 1.30 -4.75
CA THR A 34 19.35 0.51 -5.95
C THR A 34 18.35 1.11 -6.91
N GLY A 35 17.53 2.05 -6.44
CA GLY A 35 16.47 2.63 -7.25
C GLY A 35 15.25 1.75 -7.43
N GLN A 36 15.14 0.68 -6.65
CA GLN A 36 14.05 -0.25 -6.82
C GLN A 36 12.92 0.04 -5.83
N VAL A 37 11.69 -0.24 -6.26
CA VAL A 37 10.53 -0.12 -5.39
C VAL A 37 10.54 -1.29 -4.42
N ARG A 38 10.42 -0.99 -3.14
CA ARG A 38 10.43 -2.01 -2.10
C ARG A 38 9.03 -2.37 -1.64
N ALA A 39 8.13 -1.43 -1.63
CA ALA A 39 6.79 -1.68 -1.11
C ALA A 39 5.79 -0.65 -1.58
N LEU A 40 4.53 -1.05 -1.54
CA LEU A 40 3.41 -0.15 -1.74
C LEU A 40 2.86 0.22 -0.38
N VAL A 41 2.46 1.46 -0.22
CA VAL A 41 1.96 1.95 1.06
C VAL A 41 0.51 2.39 0.89
N VAL A 42 -0.37 1.86 1.73
CA VAL A 42 -1.76 2.30 1.81
C VAL A 42 -1.88 3.14 3.07
N PRO A 43 -2.14 4.45 2.95
CA PRO A 43 -2.18 5.32 4.11
C PRO A 43 -3.29 4.93 5.07
N GLY A 44 -3.03 5.11 6.34
CA GLY A 44 -4.06 4.92 7.33
C GLY A 44 -5.12 6.00 7.24
N ARG A 45 -6.31 5.69 7.72
CA ARG A 45 -7.41 6.63 7.69
C ARG A 45 -7.35 7.55 8.88
N LEU A 46 -7.88 8.75 8.70
CA LEU A 46 -8.08 9.63 9.82
C LEU A 46 -9.31 9.17 10.59
N ARG A 47 -9.20 9.11 11.90
CA ARG A 47 -10.33 8.69 12.73
C ARG A 47 -11.10 9.91 13.17
N LEU A 48 -12.42 9.86 13.01
CA LEU A 48 -13.30 10.94 13.44
C LEU A 48 -12.74 12.29 13.03
N LEU A 49 -12.43 12.42 11.75
CA LEU A 49 -11.92 13.67 11.18
C LEU A 49 -10.63 14.12 11.85
N GLY A 50 -9.83 13.17 12.30
CA GLY A 50 -8.56 13.51 12.89
C GLY A 50 -8.58 13.72 14.38
N LEU A 51 -9.75 13.68 15.01
CA LEU A 51 -9.83 13.93 16.45
C LEU A 51 -9.20 12.81 17.26
N LEU A 52 -9.29 11.58 16.79
CA LEU A 52 -8.69 10.44 17.47
C LEU A 52 -7.38 9.98 16.81
N GLY A 53 -6.81 10.84 15.99
CA GLY A 53 -5.55 10.51 15.36
C GLY A 53 -5.74 9.75 14.07
N ARG A 54 -4.70 9.02 13.68
CA ARG A 54 -4.63 8.38 12.39
C ARG A 54 -4.28 6.93 12.56
N GLU A 55 -4.90 6.06 11.77
CA GLU A 55 -4.52 4.66 11.77
C GLU A 55 -3.15 4.52 11.15
N GLU A 56 -2.48 3.43 11.49
CA GLU A 56 -1.17 3.16 10.92
C GLU A 56 -1.28 2.83 9.43
N ASP A 57 -0.25 3.18 8.67
CA ASP A 57 -0.18 2.83 7.27
C ASP A 57 -0.01 1.32 7.12
N ARG A 58 -0.51 0.77 6.03
CA ARG A 58 -0.31 -0.63 5.70
C ARG A 58 0.75 -0.73 4.62
N ILE A 59 1.66 -1.66 4.79
CA ILE A 59 2.80 -1.81 3.91
C ILE A 59 2.70 -3.15 3.20
N PHE A 60 2.76 -3.13 1.88
CA PHE A 60 2.71 -4.34 1.07
C PHE A 60 4.04 -4.49 0.34
N PRO A 61 4.86 -5.48 0.72
CA PRO A 61 6.14 -5.68 0.05
C PRO A 61 5.95 -5.87 -1.45
N TRP A 62 6.88 -5.37 -2.21
CA TRP A 62 6.81 -5.49 -3.66
C TRP A 62 6.72 -6.96 -4.08
N ASP A 63 7.38 -7.85 -3.34
CA ASP A 63 7.35 -9.27 -3.64
C ASP A 63 5.98 -9.90 -3.50
N SER A 64 5.07 -9.25 -2.78
CA SER A 64 3.73 -9.78 -2.62
C SER A 64 2.81 -9.47 -3.79
N VAL A 65 3.23 -8.58 -4.69
CA VAL A 65 2.39 -8.20 -5.82
C VAL A 65 2.36 -9.33 -6.83
N ARG A 66 1.16 -9.73 -7.23
CA ARG A 66 0.99 -10.82 -8.18
C ARG A 66 0.58 -10.33 -9.56
N ARG A 67 -0.21 -9.28 -9.62
CA ARG A 67 -0.67 -8.79 -10.91
C ARG A 67 -1.14 -7.34 -10.81
N PHE A 68 -0.89 -6.57 -11.85
CA PHE A 68 -1.42 -5.22 -11.98
C PHE A 68 -2.55 -5.24 -12.98
N GLY A 69 -3.73 -4.80 -12.57
CA GLY A 69 -4.86 -4.59 -13.46
C GLY A 69 -5.02 -3.12 -13.76
N GLU A 70 -6.09 -2.79 -14.47
CA GLU A 70 -6.35 -1.39 -14.77
C GLU A 70 -6.75 -0.60 -13.53
N ASP A 71 -7.56 -1.20 -12.69
CA ASP A 71 -8.08 -0.50 -11.51
C ASP A 71 -7.64 -1.14 -10.21
N ILE A 72 -6.94 -2.25 -10.25
CA ILE A 72 -6.60 -2.99 -9.05
C ILE A 72 -5.18 -3.49 -9.10
N ILE A 73 -4.66 -3.80 -7.92
CA ILE A 73 -3.38 -4.48 -7.77
C ILE A 73 -3.65 -5.69 -6.90
N LEU A 74 -3.37 -6.87 -7.44
CA LEU A 74 -3.57 -8.11 -6.69
C LEU A 74 -2.31 -8.44 -5.91
N VAL A 75 -2.46 -8.66 -4.62
CA VAL A 75 -1.34 -9.01 -3.75
C VAL A 75 -1.63 -10.32 -3.04
N ASP A 76 -0.58 -11.02 -2.68
CA ASP A 76 -0.70 -12.26 -1.92
C ASP A 76 -0.34 -11.93 -0.48
N ALA A 77 -1.36 -11.59 0.30
CA ALA A 77 -1.17 -11.24 1.71
C ALA A 77 -1.87 -12.29 2.54
N GLN A 78 -1.12 -13.29 2.98
CA GLN A 78 -1.72 -14.39 3.74
C GLN A 78 -2.09 -14.01 5.15
N CYS A 79 -1.42 -13.01 5.66
CA CYS A 79 -1.72 -12.48 6.98
C CYS A 79 -2.00 -11.01 6.82
N PRO A 80 -2.64 -10.37 7.80
CA PRO A 80 -2.79 -8.93 7.72
C PRO A 80 -1.43 -8.29 7.48
N PRO A 81 -1.34 -7.32 6.58
CA PRO A 81 -0.05 -6.71 6.29
C PRO A 81 0.47 -5.96 7.51
N PRO A 82 1.77 -5.85 7.63
CA PRO A 82 2.33 -5.07 8.73
C PRO A 82 1.88 -3.63 8.64
N ARG A 83 1.80 -2.99 9.78
CA ARG A 83 1.41 -1.60 9.86
C ARG A 83 2.55 -0.80 10.43
N ARG A 84 2.63 0.45 10.01
CA ARG A 84 3.68 1.34 10.47
C ARG A 84 3.06 2.68 10.78
N ARG A 85 3.45 3.26 11.91
CA ARG A 85 2.91 4.55 12.27
C ARG A 85 3.31 5.60 11.27
N ARG A 86 2.38 6.50 11.01
CA ARG A 86 2.63 7.56 10.06
C ARG A 86 3.71 8.50 10.54
N PHE A 87 3.72 8.75 11.83
CA PHE A 87 4.68 9.60 12.37
C PHE A 87 5.49 8.84 13.27
N PRO A 88 6.60 8.54 12.95
CA PRO A 88 7.36 7.81 13.70
C PRO A 88 7.95 8.69 14.49
N THR A 89 8.34 9.33 14.43
CA THR A 89 8.83 9.98 15.18
C THR A 89 10.03 9.66 15.27
N ARG A 90 10.56 9.26 15.07
CA ARG A 90 11.71 8.98 15.09
C ARG A 90 12.10 9.21 15.48
#